data_332d36b1f72a8706ee0c08d71f41b7f9
#
_entry.id   332d36b1f72a8706ee0c08d71f41b7f9
#
_cell.length_a   1.000
_cell.length_b   1.000
_cell.length_c   1.000
_cell.angle_alpha   90.00
_cell.angle_beta   90.00
_cell.angle_gamma   90.00
#
_symmetry.space_group_name_H-M   'P 1'
#
loop_
_entity.id
_entity.type
_entity.pdbx_description
1 polymer ?
#
loop_
_entity_poly.entity_id
_entity_poly.type
_entity_poly.pdbx_seq_one_letter_code
_entity_poly.pdbx_strand_id
1 'polypeptide(L)'
;MGIELIIILVSIILSAFFSGMEIAFVSANKLHIELEKKREGFSPKIVNKITQKSSKFITTMLVGNNIALVVYSYYMGRFLINVLPLGDFNDFSILLTQTIISTLIILVTAEFLPKAIFRIYANEVLKIFAVPAYVFYMLFHFFSEFITIISDFFLRVFFKTNADEQQVEFSKEELGNYIIEQLETGNDTDEIDSEIQIFQNALGFHNVKGREVMVPRTEITAVEIHEKVTNLENIFIETGLSKVLVYKSSMDDVIGYINAFELFKKPKTIKSILLPVEVVPESMMINNILNILMKKRKSVAVVVDEYGGTSGMITVEDIVCLLYTSPSPRD
;
A
#
# COMPACT_ATOMS: atom_id res chain seq x y z
N MET A 1 -13.98 -47.35 -18.39
CA MET A 1 -14.66 -46.05 -18.61
C MET A 1 -15.10 -45.39 -17.31
N GLY A 2 -15.93 -45.99 -16.43
CA GLY A 2 -16.42 -45.29 -15.22
C GLY A 2 -15.32 -44.88 -14.23
N ILE A 3 -14.38 -45.77 -13.94
CA ILE A 3 -13.25 -45.50 -13.02
C ILE A 3 -12.31 -44.42 -13.59
N GLU A 4 -12.01 -44.47 -14.87
CA GLU A 4 -11.15 -43.49 -15.55
C GLU A 4 -11.77 -42.10 -15.50
N LEU A 5 -13.07 -41.95 -15.73
CA LEU A 5 -13.80 -40.69 -15.61
C LEU A 5 -13.73 -40.11 -14.19
N ILE A 6 -13.90 -40.97 -13.18
CA ILE A 6 -13.78 -40.53 -11.76
C ILE A 6 -12.39 -40.02 -11.47
N ILE A 7 -11.32 -40.70 -11.92
CA ILE A 7 -9.96 -40.28 -11.73
C ILE A 7 -9.69 -38.92 -12.43
N ILE A 8 -10.20 -38.76 -13.67
CA ILE A 8 -10.08 -37.48 -14.40
C ILE A 8 -10.76 -36.36 -13.62
N LEU A 9 -12.00 -36.54 -13.15
CA LEU A 9 -12.74 -35.54 -12.39
C LEU A 9 -12.01 -35.17 -11.07
N VAL A 10 -11.53 -36.16 -10.33
CA VAL A 10 -10.77 -35.93 -9.09
C VAL A 10 -9.50 -35.18 -9.39
N SER A 11 -8.78 -35.52 -10.46
CA SER A 11 -7.55 -34.82 -10.85
C SER A 11 -7.80 -33.37 -11.25
N ILE A 12 -8.90 -33.09 -11.98
CA ILE A 12 -9.31 -31.70 -12.32
C ILE A 12 -9.60 -30.90 -11.05
N ILE A 13 -10.40 -31.50 -10.11
CA ILE A 13 -10.72 -30.79 -8.84
C ILE A 13 -9.48 -30.52 -8.01
N LEU A 14 -8.56 -31.48 -7.90
CA LEU A 14 -7.31 -31.31 -7.17
C LEU A 14 -6.41 -30.26 -7.84
N SER A 15 -6.28 -30.30 -9.18
CA SER A 15 -5.51 -29.32 -9.92
C SER A 15 -6.10 -27.92 -9.76
N ALA A 16 -7.42 -27.76 -9.87
CA ALA A 16 -8.15 -26.52 -9.64
C ALA A 16 -7.93 -25.98 -8.22
N PHE A 17 -7.97 -26.86 -7.22
CA PHE A 17 -7.69 -26.51 -5.83
C PHE A 17 -6.25 -26.01 -5.64
N PHE A 18 -5.25 -26.76 -6.10
CA PHE A 18 -3.85 -26.38 -5.92
C PHE A 18 -3.50 -25.10 -6.67
N SER A 19 -3.93 -25.00 -7.93
CA SER A 19 -3.71 -23.82 -8.78
C SER A 19 -4.42 -22.58 -8.25
N GLY A 20 -5.65 -22.75 -7.72
CA GLY A 20 -6.41 -21.68 -7.08
C GLY A 20 -5.76 -21.23 -5.76
N MET A 21 -5.36 -22.18 -4.88
CA MET A 21 -4.73 -21.88 -3.59
C MET A 21 -3.38 -21.18 -3.75
N GLU A 22 -2.62 -21.52 -4.78
CA GLU A 22 -1.37 -20.82 -5.12
C GLU A 22 -1.63 -19.34 -5.37
N ILE A 23 -2.58 -19.02 -6.27
CA ILE A 23 -2.88 -17.63 -6.61
C ILE A 23 -3.59 -16.90 -5.45
N ALA A 24 -4.45 -17.57 -4.69
CA ALA A 24 -5.08 -16.97 -3.51
C ALA A 24 -4.04 -16.54 -2.49
N PHE A 25 -3.03 -17.38 -2.23
CA PHE A 25 -1.97 -17.07 -1.29
C PHE A 25 -1.12 -15.87 -1.73
N VAL A 26 -0.79 -15.77 -3.02
CA VAL A 26 0.00 -14.66 -3.58
C VAL A 26 -0.81 -13.36 -3.64
N SER A 27 -2.12 -13.46 -3.91
CA SER A 27 -3.00 -12.30 -4.08
C SER A 27 -3.66 -11.81 -2.79
N ALA A 28 -3.63 -12.62 -1.72
CA ALA A 28 -4.21 -12.24 -0.44
C ALA A 28 -3.50 -11.03 0.17
N ASN A 29 -4.29 -10.15 0.79
CA ASN A 29 -3.77 -8.98 1.47
C ASN A 29 -2.91 -9.40 2.67
N LYS A 30 -1.63 -9.06 2.65
CA LYS A 30 -0.67 -9.42 3.70
C LYS A 30 -1.09 -8.94 5.09
N LEU A 31 -1.65 -7.73 5.17
CA LEU A 31 -2.14 -7.18 6.42
C LEU A 31 -3.33 -7.97 6.96
N HIS A 32 -4.29 -8.34 6.08
CA HIS A 32 -5.42 -9.19 6.45
C HIS A 32 -4.95 -10.54 7.01
N ILE A 33 -3.94 -11.16 6.38
CA ILE A 33 -3.30 -12.39 6.88
C ILE A 33 -2.70 -12.19 8.28
N GLU A 34 -1.97 -11.08 8.51
CA GLU A 34 -1.35 -10.80 9.82
C GLU A 34 -2.38 -10.56 10.92
N LEU A 35 -3.49 -9.91 10.60
CA LEU A 35 -4.59 -9.71 11.54
C LEU A 35 -5.36 -11.01 11.83
N GLU A 36 -5.59 -11.83 10.79
CA GLU A 36 -6.22 -13.14 10.97
C GLU A 36 -5.37 -14.06 11.87
N LYS A 37 -4.03 -14.02 11.77
CA LYS A 37 -3.11 -14.76 12.65
C LYS A 37 -3.28 -14.42 14.13
N LYS A 38 -3.69 -13.20 14.47
CA LYS A 38 -3.88 -12.73 15.85
C LYS A 38 -5.23 -13.17 16.45
N ARG A 39 -6.17 -13.65 15.64
CA ARG A 39 -7.46 -14.15 16.11
C ARG A 39 -7.31 -15.49 16.81
N GLU A 40 -8.13 -15.73 17.81
CA GLU A 40 -8.20 -17.03 18.48
C GLU A 40 -9.02 -18.00 17.62
N GLY A 41 -8.48 -19.22 17.40
CA GLY A 41 -9.17 -20.24 16.63
C GLY A 41 -8.22 -21.25 15.98
N PHE A 42 -8.80 -22.29 15.38
CA PHE A 42 -8.03 -23.36 14.73
C PHE A 42 -7.52 -22.93 13.35
N SER A 43 -8.37 -22.29 12.53
CA SER A 43 -7.99 -21.79 11.21
C SER A 43 -6.88 -20.74 11.25
N PRO A 44 -6.90 -19.70 12.13
CA PRO A 44 -5.81 -18.75 12.31
C PRO A 44 -4.46 -19.38 12.63
N LYS A 45 -4.44 -20.41 13.49
CA LYS A 45 -3.20 -21.14 13.81
C LYS A 45 -2.63 -21.85 12.58
N ILE A 46 -3.47 -22.38 11.71
CA ILE A 46 -3.07 -23.01 10.46
C ILE A 46 -2.55 -21.96 9.48
N VAL A 47 -3.28 -20.85 9.28
CA VAL A 47 -2.85 -19.74 8.43
C VAL A 47 -1.46 -19.26 8.88
N ASN A 48 -1.23 -19.10 10.17
CA ASN A 48 0.10 -18.75 10.69
C ASN A 48 1.18 -19.76 10.28
N LYS A 49 0.91 -21.06 10.38
CA LYS A 49 1.88 -22.11 10.00
C LYS A 49 2.22 -22.11 8.51
N ILE A 50 1.23 -21.95 7.63
CA ILE A 50 1.46 -21.96 6.17
C ILE A 50 2.14 -20.67 5.69
N THR A 51 1.95 -19.55 6.40
CA THR A 51 2.52 -18.25 6.03
C THR A 51 3.92 -18.02 6.59
N GLN A 52 4.37 -18.78 7.61
CA GLN A 52 5.74 -18.70 8.14
C GLN A 52 6.82 -19.03 7.11
N LYS A 53 6.51 -19.92 6.16
CA LYS A 53 7.40 -20.32 5.06
C LYS A 53 6.64 -20.22 3.74
N SER A 54 6.43 -18.99 3.28
CA SER A 54 5.66 -18.66 2.07
C SER A 54 6.15 -19.41 0.84
N SER A 55 7.46 -19.42 0.63
CA SER A 55 8.14 -20.11 -0.48
C SER A 55 7.81 -21.60 -0.50
N LYS A 56 7.87 -22.26 0.67
CA LYS A 56 7.56 -23.67 0.81
C LYS A 56 6.08 -23.99 0.58
N PHE A 57 5.18 -23.12 1.03
CA PHE A 57 3.74 -23.31 0.76
C PHE A 57 3.43 -23.25 -0.73
N ILE A 58 3.95 -22.22 -1.43
CA ILE A 58 3.78 -22.07 -2.89
C ILE A 58 4.37 -23.30 -3.61
N THR A 59 5.58 -23.74 -3.24
CA THR A 59 6.20 -24.93 -3.81
C THR A 59 5.33 -26.18 -3.59
N THR A 60 4.71 -26.31 -2.42
CA THR A 60 3.81 -27.43 -2.12
C THR A 60 2.58 -27.44 -3.04
N MET A 61 1.96 -26.28 -3.23
CA MET A 61 0.78 -26.17 -4.14
C MET A 61 1.19 -26.48 -5.59
N LEU A 62 2.34 -25.98 -6.02
CA LEU A 62 2.90 -26.26 -7.34
C LEU A 62 3.18 -27.78 -7.56
N VAL A 63 3.78 -28.45 -6.58
CA VAL A 63 4.03 -29.91 -6.63
C VAL A 63 2.71 -30.65 -6.73
N GLY A 64 1.74 -30.33 -5.88
CA GLY A 64 0.41 -30.95 -5.90
C GLY A 64 -0.29 -30.77 -7.25
N ASN A 65 -0.25 -29.55 -7.80
CA ASN A 65 -0.80 -29.26 -9.11
C ASN A 65 -0.17 -30.11 -10.22
N ASN A 66 1.17 -30.17 -10.27
CA ASN A 66 1.88 -30.97 -11.27
C ASN A 66 1.57 -32.47 -11.17
N ILE A 67 1.46 -33.01 -9.96
CA ILE A 67 1.07 -34.42 -9.78
C ILE A 67 -0.35 -34.65 -10.32
N ALA A 68 -1.30 -33.75 -9.99
CA ALA A 68 -2.68 -33.86 -10.48
C ALA A 68 -2.74 -33.76 -12.01
N LEU A 69 -1.96 -32.86 -12.62
CA LEU A 69 -1.87 -32.69 -14.08
C LEU A 69 -1.33 -33.94 -14.78
N VAL A 70 -0.29 -34.56 -14.24
CA VAL A 70 0.29 -35.81 -14.80
C VAL A 70 -0.74 -36.94 -14.76
N VAL A 71 -1.43 -37.13 -13.64
CA VAL A 71 -2.48 -38.15 -13.51
C VAL A 71 -3.63 -37.85 -14.48
N TYR A 72 -4.10 -36.60 -14.54
CA TYR A 72 -5.10 -36.18 -15.52
C TYR A 72 -4.69 -36.49 -16.95
N SER A 73 -3.48 -36.08 -17.36
CA SER A 73 -3.04 -36.23 -18.75
C SER A 73 -2.99 -37.71 -19.17
N TYR A 74 -2.52 -38.58 -18.27
CA TYR A 74 -2.45 -40.00 -18.54
C TYR A 74 -3.85 -40.62 -18.76
N TYR A 75 -4.78 -40.37 -17.83
CA TYR A 75 -6.12 -40.96 -17.92
C TYR A 75 -6.99 -40.30 -19.00
N MET A 76 -6.83 -38.99 -19.21
CA MET A 76 -7.55 -38.27 -20.25
C MET A 76 -7.12 -38.71 -21.66
N GLY A 77 -5.80 -38.93 -21.85
CA GLY A 77 -5.28 -39.47 -23.10
C GLY A 77 -5.91 -40.83 -23.44
N ARG A 78 -5.97 -41.76 -22.48
CA ARG A 78 -6.60 -43.07 -22.64
C ARG A 78 -8.14 -42.95 -22.91
N PHE A 79 -8.78 -42.06 -22.18
CA PHE A 79 -10.23 -41.82 -22.35
C PHE A 79 -10.57 -41.30 -23.74
N LEU A 80 -9.79 -40.36 -24.26
CA LEU A 80 -10.02 -39.77 -25.59
C LEU A 80 -9.81 -40.76 -26.73
N ILE A 81 -8.85 -41.69 -26.62
CA ILE A 81 -8.68 -42.75 -27.63
C ILE A 81 -9.94 -43.63 -27.71
N ASN A 82 -10.57 -43.89 -26.57
CA ASN A 82 -11.73 -44.78 -26.51
C ASN A 82 -13.03 -44.06 -26.95
N VAL A 83 -13.11 -42.75 -26.87
CA VAL A 83 -14.31 -41.96 -27.15
C VAL A 83 -14.32 -41.37 -28.56
N LEU A 84 -13.15 -40.96 -29.08
CA LEU A 84 -13.04 -40.35 -30.38
C LEU A 84 -12.83 -41.43 -31.48
N PRO A 85 -13.58 -41.36 -32.62
CA PRO A 85 -13.39 -42.27 -33.73
C PRO A 85 -12.13 -41.87 -34.55
N LEU A 86 -10.96 -42.15 -34.00
CA LEU A 86 -9.65 -41.73 -34.56
C LEU A 86 -9.04 -42.83 -35.49
N GLY A 87 -9.79 -43.85 -35.87
CA GLY A 87 -9.27 -45.04 -36.56
C GLY A 87 -8.63 -44.79 -37.95
N ASP A 88 -8.95 -43.66 -38.61
CA ASP A 88 -8.42 -43.32 -39.93
C ASP A 88 -7.25 -42.30 -39.88
N PHE A 89 -6.81 -41.89 -38.69
CA PHE A 89 -5.77 -40.88 -38.51
C PHE A 89 -4.40 -41.51 -38.26
N ASN A 90 -3.32 -40.81 -38.70
CA ASN A 90 -1.98 -41.20 -38.35
C ASN A 90 -1.72 -40.99 -36.84
N ASP A 91 -0.83 -41.78 -36.24
CA ASP A 91 -0.46 -41.71 -34.80
C ASP A 91 -0.12 -40.30 -34.34
N PHE A 92 0.56 -39.51 -35.16
CA PHE A 92 0.89 -38.14 -34.90
C PHE A 92 -0.37 -37.24 -34.77
N SER A 93 -1.33 -37.41 -35.68
CA SER A 93 -2.60 -36.64 -35.68
C SER A 93 -3.47 -37.01 -34.47
N ILE A 94 -3.46 -38.28 -34.07
CA ILE A 94 -4.14 -38.77 -32.86
C ILE A 94 -3.54 -38.09 -31.63
N LEU A 95 -2.22 -38.12 -31.48
CA LEU A 95 -1.49 -37.54 -30.38
C LEU A 95 -1.71 -36.00 -30.31
N LEU A 96 -1.67 -35.33 -31.43
CA LEU A 96 -1.91 -33.86 -31.53
C LEU A 96 -3.34 -33.51 -31.10
N THR A 97 -4.34 -34.21 -31.60
CA THR A 97 -5.76 -33.98 -31.31
C THR A 97 -6.03 -34.21 -29.81
N GLN A 98 -5.52 -35.30 -29.23
CA GLN A 98 -5.62 -35.59 -27.82
C GLN A 98 -5.01 -34.48 -26.97
N THR A 99 -3.80 -34.05 -27.33
CA THR A 99 -3.08 -33.02 -26.58
C THR A 99 -3.82 -31.70 -26.60
N ILE A 100 -4.34 -31.29 -27.77
CA ILE A 100 -5.11 -30.04 -27.90
C ILE A 100 -6.39 -30.08 -27.04
N ILE A 101 -7.18 -31.14 -27.20
CA ILE A 101 -8.45 -31.27 -26.47
C ILE A 101 -8.19 -31.35 -24.94
N SER A 102 -7.28 -32.21 -24.53
CA SER A 102 -6.90 -32.36 -23.13
C SER A 102 -6.40 -31.06 -22.50
N THR A 103 -5.48 -30.36 -23.21
CA THR A 103 -4.94 -29.09 -22.74
C THR A 103 -6.02 -28.01 -22.65
N LEU A 104 -6.94 -27.91 -23.63
CA LEU A 104 -8.01 -26.93 -23.61
C LEU A 104 -8.97 -27.16 -22.44
N ILE A 105 -9.32 -28.40 -22.16
CA ILE A 105 -10.19 -28.74 -21.03
C ILE A 105 -9.53 -28.35 -19.72
N ILE A 106 -8.26 -28.73 -19.48
CA ILE A 106 -7.59 -28.45 -18.21
C ILE A 106 -7.28 -26.96 -18.03
N LEU A 107 -6.90 -26.29 -19.12
CA LEU A 107 -6.63 -24.86 -19.10
C LEU A 107 -7.83 -24.06 -18.61
N VAL A 108 -9.02 -24.38 -19.12
CA VAL A 108 -10.25 -23.66 -18.74
C VAL A 108 -10.72 -24.08 -17.35
N THR A 109 -10.80 -25.40 -17.07
CA THR A 109 -11.47 -25.92 -15.88
C THR A 109 -10.60 -25.94 -14.62
N ALA A 110 -9.30 -26.16 -14.76
CA ALA A 110 -8.40 -26.34 -13.61
C ALA A 110 -7.35 -25.23 -13.44
N GLU A 111 -7.10 -24.41 -14.48
CA GLU A 111 -6.15 -23.32 -14.38
C GLU A 111 -6.82 -21.95 -14.46
N PHE A 112 -7.45 -21.60 -15.57
CA PHE A 112 -7.95 -20.26 -15.80
C PHE A 112 -9.09 -19.90 -14.84
N LEU A 113 -10.17 -20.70 -14.83
CA LEU A 113 -11.37 -20.41 -14.02
C LEU A 113 -11.07 -20.40 -12.52
N PRO A 114 -10.39 -21.43 -11.94
CA PRO A 114 -10.05 -21.41 -10.52
C PRO A 114 -9.12 -20.24 -10.14
N LYS A 115 -8.11 -19.95 -10.94
CA LYS A 115 -7.21 -18.80 -10.68
C LYS A 115 -7.95 -17.48 -10.69
N ALA A 116 -8.88 -17.28 -11.63
CA ALA A 116 -9.66 -16.05 -11.70
C ALA A 116 -10.56 -15.89 -10.46
N ILE A 117 -11.30 -16.92 -10.07
CA ILE A 117 -12.20 -16.89 -8.91
C ILE A 117 -11.41 -16.73 -7.60
N PHE A 118 -10.36 -17.52 -7.40
CA PHE A 118 -9.59 -17.54 -6.17
C PHE A 118 -8.78 -16.24 -5.99
N ARG A 119 -8.43 -15.56 -7.07
CA ARG A 119 -7.80 -14.24 -7.02
C ARG A 119 -8.74 -13.16 -6.50
N ILE A 120 -10.02 -13.19 -6.93
CA ILE A 120 -11.03 -12.21 -6.51
C ILE A 120 -11.35 -12.37 -5.02
N TYR A 121 -11.52 -13.61 -4.57
CA TYR A 121 -11.91 -13.96 -3.19
C TYR A 121 -10.71 -14.48 -2.37
N ALA A 122 -9.50 -13.93 -2.59
CA ALA A 122 -8.26 -14.50 -2.08
C ALA A 122 -8.25 -14.64 -0.55
N ASN A 123 -8.74 -13.65 0.18
CA ASN A 123 -8.77 -13.64 1.64
C ASN A 123 -9.72 -14.70 2.22
N GLU A 124 -10.96 -14.78 1.67
CA GLU A 124 -11.97 -15.74 2.10
C GLU A 124 -11.57 -17.17 1.76
N VAL A 125 -11.08 -17.38 0.54
CA VAL A 125 -10.63 -18.68 0.06
C VAL A 125 -9.48 -19.21 0.92
N LEU A 126 -8.49 -18.37 1.23
CA LEU A 126 -7.36 -18.75 2.06
C LEU A 126 -7.82 -19.21 3.46
N LYS A 127 -8.82 -18.54 4.03
CA LYS A 127 -9.40 -18.87 5.33
C LYS A 127 -10.21 -20.19 5.30
N ILE A 128 -11.10 -20.35 4.30
CA ILE A 128 -11.97 -21.51 4.18
C ILE A 128 -11.15 -22.78 3.88
N PHE A 129 -10.21 -22.67 2.95
CA PHE A 129 -9.39 -23.78 2.50
C PHE A 129 -8.06 -23.95 3.24
N ALA A 130 -7.81 -23.19 4.31
CA ALA A 130 -6.59 -23.30 5.12
C ALA A 130 -6.34 -24.74 5.61
N VAL A 131 -7.40 -25.44 6.09
CA VAL A 131 -7.29 -26.79 6.65
C VAL A 131 -6.91 -27.82 5.58
N PRO A 132 -7.65 -27.96 4.45
CA PRO A 132 -7.23 -28.89 3.40
C PRO A 132 -5.87 -28.54 2.79
N ALA A 133 -5.55 -27.25 2.64
CA ALA A 133 -4.25 -26.81 2.17
C ALA A 133 -3.13 -27.25 3.10
N TYR A 134 -3.34 -27.16 4.42
CA TYR A 134 -2.36 -27.61 5.41
C TYR A 134 -2.18 -29.13 5.41
N VAL A 135 -3.23 -29.90 5.16
CA VAL A 135 -3.14 -31.37 5.01
C VAL A 135 -2.19 -31.71 3.85
N PHE A 136 -2.37 -31.08 2.69
CA PHE A 136 -1.48 -31.26 1.54
C PHE A 136 -0.08 -30.70 1.80
N TYR A 137 0.05 -29.57 2.52
CA TYR A 137 1.34 -29.03 2.94
C TYR A 137 2.13 -30.02 3.80
N MET A 138 1.44 -30.78 4.66
CA MET A 138 2.07 -31.84 5.48
C MET A 138 2.38 -33.09 4.63
N LEU A 139 1.48 -33.48 3.74
CA LEU A 139 1.65 -34.65 2.88
C LEU A 139 2.85 -34.49 1.93
N PHE A 140 2.99 -33.32 1.31
CA PHE A 140 4.06 -33.04 0.36
C PHE A 140 5.30 -32.40 1.01
N HIS A 141 5.37 -32.39 2.34
CA HIS A 141 6.45 -31.75 3.08
C HIS A 141 7.85 -32.15 2.60
N PHE A 142 8.08 -33.47 2.42
CA PHE A 142 9.37 -33.99 1.99
C PHE A 142 9.76 -33.52 0.58
N PHE A 143 8.82 -33.57 -0.36
CA PHE A 143 9.08 -33.12 -1.74
C PHE A 143 9.31 -31.62 -1.82
N SER A 144 8.50 -30.85 -1.11
CA SER A 144 8.64 -29.40 -1.08
C SER A 144 9.94 -28.95 -0.44
N GLU A 145 10.36 -29.61 0.64
CA GLU A 145 11.67 -29.34 1.29
C GLU A 145 12.82 -29.59 0.34
N PHE A 146 12.79 -30.73 -0.36
CA PHE A 146 13.82 -31.09 -1.34
C PHE A 146 13.93 -30.05 -2.47
N ILE A 147 12.78 -29.63 -3.04
CA ILE A 147 12.76 -28.61 -4.10
C ILE A 147 13.23 -27.25 -3.58
N THR A 148 12.81 -26.86 -2.37
CA THR A 148 13.22 -25.59 -1.75
C THR A 148 14.73 -25.57 -1.52
N ILE A 149 15.34 -26.65 -1.03
CA ILE A 149 16.80 -26.76 -0.85
C ILE A 149 17.54 -26.58 -2.18
N ILE A 150 17.06 -27.22 -3.25
CA ILE A 150 17.65 -27.06 -4.59
C ILE A 150 17.52 -25.60 -5.05
N SER A 151 16.33 -25.02 -4.92
CA SER A 151 16.07 -23.63 -5.30
C SER A 151 16.98 -22.65 -4.54
N ASP A 152 17.08 -22.80 -3.23
CA ASP A 152 17.93 -21.97 -2.37
C ASP A 152 19.42 -22.12 -2.73
N PHE A 153 19.85 -23.33 -3.07
CA PHE A 153 21.21 -23.55 -3.55
C PHE A 153 21.49 -22.74 -4.83
N PHE A 154 20.58 -22.80 -5.82
CA PHE A 154 20.73 -22.01 -7.06
C PHE A 154 20.69 -20.50 -6.79
N LEU A 155 19.76 -20.02 -5.95
CA LEU A 155 19.64 -18.60 -5.60
C LEU A 155 20.91 -18.09 -4.90
N ARG A 156 21.46 -18.84 -3.98
CA ARG A 156 22.71 -18.46 -3.29
C ARG A 156 23.93 -18.45 -4.21
N VAL A 157 24.04 -19.45 -5.10
CA VAL A 157 25.19 -19.58 -6.01
C VAL A 157 25.17 -18.52 -7.11
N PHE A 158 24.00 -18.26 -7.72
CA PHE A 158 23.90 -17.36 -8.87
C PHE A 158 23.50 -15.92 -8.49
N PHE A 159 22.65 -15.72 -7.48
CA PHE A 159 22.09 -14.42 -7.15
C PHE A 159 22.53 -13.87 -5.79
N LYS A 160 23.23 -14.65 -4.96
CA LYS A 160 23.68 -14.26 -3.60
C LYS A 160 22.54 -13.74 -2.69
N THR A 161 21.31 -14.19 -2.90
CA THR A 161 20.10 -13.75 -2.20
C THR A 161 19.45 -14.94 -1.50
N ASN A 162 18.86 -14.74 -0.32
CA ASN A 162 18.08 -15.77 0.39
C ASN A 162 16.59 -15.62 0.03
N ALA A 163 15.91 -16.71 -0.28
CA ALA A 163 14.49 -16.70 -0.70
C ALA A 163 13.52 -16.27 0.42
N ASP A 164 13.86 -16.51 1.69
CA ASP A 164 12.99 -16.26 2.84
C ASP A 164 13.25 -14.93 3.58
N GLU A 165 14.18 -14.10 3.13
CA GLU A 165 14.46 -12.78 3.74
C GLU A 165 13.48 -11.67 3.33
N GLN A 166 12.35 -11.99 2.73
CA GLN A 166 11.29 -11.00 2.57
C GLN A 166 10.70 -10.66 3.95
N GLN A 167 11.31 -9.68 4.62
CA GLN A 167 10.61 -8.95 5.68
C GLN A 167 9.29 -8.47 5.09
N VAL A 168 8.20 -8.74 5.80
CA VAL A 168 6.87 -8.26 5.43
C VAL A 168 6.88 -6.75 5.67
N GLU A 169 7.47 -5.99 4.75
CA GLU A 169 7.32 -4.55 4.71
C GLU A 169 5.92 -4.27 4.16
N PHE A 170 5.03 -3.91 5.07
CA PHE A 170 3.74 -3.37 4.68
C PHE A 170 3.95 -2.03 3.98
N SER A 171 3.48 -1.90 2.76
CA SER A 171 3.44 -0.59 2.14
C SER A 171 2.40 0.28 2.87
N LYS A 172 2.67 1.58 2.97
CA LYS A 172 1.71 2.53 3.56
C LYS A 172 0.36 2.51 2.82
N GLU A 173 0.40 2.20 1.53
CA GLU A 173 -0.77 2.07 0.66
C GLU A 173 -1.60 0.83 1.01
N GLU A 174 -0.96 -0.33 1.29
CA GLU A 174 -1.67 -1.54 1.73
C GLU A 174 -2.38 -1.33 3.07
N LEU A 175 -1.74 -0.59 3.99
CA LEU A 175 -2.35 -0.22 5.28
C LEU A 175 -3.54 0.74 5.06
N GLY A 176 -3.38 1.73 4.17
CA GLY A 176 -4.43 2.67 3.81
C GLY A 176 -5.66 1.98 3.25
N ASN A 177 -5.47 1.15 2.23
CA ASN A 177 -6.55 0.40 1.57
C ASN A 177 -7.29 -0.53 2.54
N TYR A 178 -6.55 -1.20 3.43
CA TYR A 178 -7.18 -2.07 4.43
C TYR A 178 -8.08 -1.31 5.41
N ILE A 179 -7.64 -0.14 5.88
CA ILE A 179 -8.44 0.68 6.82
C ILE A 179 -9.70 1.18 6.12
N ILE A 180 -9.60 1.61 4.86
CA ILE A 180 -10.75 2.01 4.05
C ILE A 180 -11.75 0.87 3.92
N GLU A 181 -11.30 -0.32 3.51
CA GLU A 181 -12.12 -1.52 3.35
C GLU A 181 -12.84 -1.91 4.66
N GLN A 182 -12.18 -1.76 5.82
CA GLN A 182 -12.78 -2.06 7.12
C GLN A 182 -13.81 -1.00 7.56
N LEU A 183 -13.62 0.24 7.19
CA LEU A 183 -14.51 1.34 7.54
C LEU A 183 -15.74 1.39 6.63
N GLU A 184 -15.61 1.09 5.34
CA GLU A 184 -16.74 0.96 4.40
C GLU A 184 -17.71 -0.17 4.77
N THR A 185 -17.23 -1.20 5.51
CA THR A 185 -18.08 -2.28 6.02
C THR A 185 -18.83 -1.93 7.31
N GLY A 186 -18.54 -0.79 7.93
CA GLY A 186 -19.25 -0.26 9.12
C GLY A 186 -20.48 0.56 8.74
N ASN A 187 -21.62 0.36 9.41
CA ASN A 187 -22.92 0.93 9.07
C ASN A 187 -23.14 2.43 9.44
N ASP A 188 -22.12 3.17 9.92
CA ASP A 188 -22.22 4.58 10.29
C ASP A 188 -21.41 5.44 9.30
N THR A 189 -22.07 6.03 8.31
CA THR A 189 -21.42 6.59 7.11
C THR A 189 -20.87 8.00 7.26
N ASP A 190 -21.43 8.90 8.06
CA ASP A 190 -21.09 10.33 8.01
C ASP A 190 -19.89 10.74 8.89
N GLU A 191 -19.67 10.12 10.07
CA GLU A 191 -18.49 10.39 10.92
C GLU A 191 -17.24 9.63 10.44
N ILE A 192 -17.44 8.44 9.88
CA ILE A 192 -16.39 7.55 9.37
C ILE A 192 -15.66 8.16 8.17
N ASP A 193 -16.38 8.89 7.28
CA ASP A 193 -15.77 9.52 6.10
C ASP A 193 -14.70 10.56 6.48
N SER A 194 -14.91 11.33 7.56
CA SER A 194 -13.94 12.33 8.01
C SER A 194 -12.68 11.69 8.61
N GLU A 195 -12.83 10.60 9.36
CA GLU A 195 -11.70 9.87 9.97
C GLU A 195 -10.84 9.17 8.90
N ILE A 196 -11.48 8.59 7.88
CA ILE A 196 -10.81 7.99 6.72
C ILE A 196 -9.99 9.06 5.98
N GLN A 197 -10.58 10.22 5.75
CA GLN A 197 -9.92 11.31 5.04
C GLN A 197 -8.71 11.85 5.82
N ILE A 198 -8.81 12.04 7.12
CA ILE A 198 -7.70 12.42 8.00
C ILE A 198 -6.57 11.39 7.91
N PHE A 199 -6.92 10.10 7.94
CA PHE A 199 -5.94 9.02 7.86
C PHE A 199 -5.24 8.97 6.49
N GLN A 200 -5.99 9.10 5.40
CA GLN A 200 -5.43 9.16 4.04
C GLN A 200 -4.49 10.37 3.88
N ASN A 201 -4.92 11.54 4.34
CA ASN A 201 -4.10 12.75 4.32
C ASN A 201 -2.82 12.57 5.14
N ALA A 202 -2.91 11.91 6.32
CA ALA A 202 -1.74 11.61 7.14
C ALA A 202 -0.73 10.66 6.45
N LEU A 203 -1.20 9.69 5.69
CA LEU A 203 -0.34 8.82 4.88
C LEU A 203 0.37 9.58 3.76
N GLY A 204 -0.35 10.49 3.08
CA GLY A 204 0.19 11.36 2.02
C GLY A 204 1.11 12.47 2.52
N PHE A 205 0.98 12.87 3.79
CA PHE A 205 1.65 14.02 4.41
C PHE A 205 3.18 14.04 4.24
N HIS A 206 3.81 12.87 4.15
CA HIS A 206 5.26 12.76 3.99
C HIS A 206 5.77 13.17 2.60
N ASN A 207 4.90 13.21 1.59
CA ASN A 207 5.27 13.46 0.20
C ASN A 207 5.00 14.91 -0.24
N VAL A 208 4.33 15.71 0.61
CA VAL A 208 3.97 17.10 0.31
C VAL A 208 5.15 18.02 0.59
N LYS A 209 5.44 18.94 -0.33
CA LYS A 209 6.51 19.93 -0.21
C LYS A 209 5.98 21.27 0.32
N GLY A 210 6.87 22.08 0.90
CA GLY A 210 6.51 23.39 1.44
C GLY A 210 5.85 24.32 0.43
N ARG A 211 6.30 24.31 -0.82
CA ARG A 211 5.71 25.13 -1.91
C ARG A 211 4.24 24.80 -2.24
N GLU A 212 3.77 23.60 -1.89
CA GLU A 212 2.40 23.17 -2.17
C GLU A 212 1.39 23.65 -1.12
N VAL A 213 1.90 24.10 0.04
CA VAL A 213 1.12 24.46 1.22
C VAL A 213 1.32 25.91 1.63
N MET A 214 2.42 26.53 1.23
CA MET A 214 2.74 27.90 1.62
C MET A 214 1.67 28.90 1.15
N VAL A 215 1.46 29.93 1.95
CA VAL A 215 0.83 31.18 1.51
C VAL A 215 1.82 31.87 0.58
N PRO A 216 1.48 32.06 -0.71
CA PRO A 216 2.39 32.62 -1.68
C PRO A 216 2.74 34.07 -1.37
N ARG A 217 3.92 34.55 -1.82
CA ARG A 217 4.43 35.91 -1.57
C ARG A 217 3.41 37.01 -1.87
N THR A 218 2.61 36.85 -2.90
CA THR A 218 1.61 37.84 -3.34
C THR A 218 0.45 38.00 -2.37
N GLU A 219 0.21 37.02 -1.50
CA GLU A 219 -0.87 37.01 -0.53
C GLU A 219 -0.38 37.34 0.90
N ILE A 220 0.94 37.46 1.09
CA ILE A 220 1.51 37.74 2.40
C ILE A 220 1.25 39.19 2.81
N THR A 221 0.66 39.36 3.98
CA THR A 221 0.61 40.64 4.66
C THR A 221 1.88 40.83 5.50
N ALA A 222 2.60 41.92 5.24
CA ALA A 222 3.83 42.23 5.94
C ALA A 222 3.96 43.75 6.20
N VAL A 223 4.82 44.12 7.18
CA VAL A 223 5.03 45.49 7.60
C VAL A 223 6.55 45.76 7.71
N GLU A 224 6.97 46.99 7.41
CA GLU A 224 8.36 47.39 7.63
C GLU A 224 8.66 47.60 9.13
N ILE A 225 9.90 47.26 9.57
CA ILE A 225 10.27 47.30 10.97
C ILE A 225 10.21 48.71 11.60
N HIS A 226 10.32 49.76 10.79
CA HIS A 226 10.27 51.15 11.23
C HIS A 226 8.87 51.76 11.17
N GLU A 227 7.89 51.02 10.75
CA GLU A 227 6.50 51.45 10.67
C GLU A 227 5.91 51.76 12.07
N LYS A 228 4.86 52.60 12.11
CA LYS A 228 4.19 52.95 13.37
C LYS A 228 3.32 51.79 13.87
N VAL A 229 3.30 51.61 15.19
CA VAL A 229 2.50 50.56 15.82
C VAL A 229 1.00 50.74 15.51
N THR A 230 0.53 51.98 15.39
CA THR A 230 -0.88 52.29 15.00
C THR A 230 -1.25 51.75 13.62
N ASN A 231 -0.32 51.78 12.65
CA ASN A 231 -0.57 51.21 11.32
C ASN A 231 -0.61 49.66 11.38
N LEU A 232 0.25 49.09 12.19
CA LEU A 232 0.23 47.64 12.43
C LEU A 232 -1.10 47.19 13.10
N GLU A 233 -1.64 47.99 14.06
CA GLU A 233 -2.96 47.73 14.67
C GLU A 233 -4.08 47.76 13.63
N ASN A 234 -4.07 48.77 12.72
CA ASN A 234 -5.02 48.84 11.64
C ASN A 234 -4.95 47.61 10.70
N ILE A 235 -3.74 47.17 10.34
CA ILE A 235 -3.56 45.99 9.51
C ILE A 235 -4.18 44.77 10.16
N PHE A 236 -3.98 44.54 11.47
CA PHE A 236 -4.60 43.43 12.17
C PHE A 236 -6.13 43.53 12.22
N ILE A 237 -6.67 44.73 12.37
CA ILE A 237 -8.12 44.96 12.41
C ILE A 237 -8.74 44.74 11.04
N GLU A 238 -8.13 45.25 9.98
CA GLU A 238 -8.66 45.19 8.62
C GLU A 238 -8.54 43.78 8.04
N THR A 239 -7.42 43.07 8.30
CA THR A 239 -7.18 41.77 7.73
C THR A 239 -7.70 40.61 8.57
N GLY A 240 -7.92 40.80 9.86
CA GLY A 240 -8.30 39.73 10.80
C GLY A 240 -7.20 38.65 11.03
N LEU A 241 -6.01 38.87 10.53
CA LEU A 241 -4.91 37.93 10.67
C LEU A 241 -4.43 37.87 12.11
N SER A 242 -3.90 36.71 12.52
CA SER A 242 -3.28 36.55 13.85
C SER A 242 -1.79 36.83 13.86
N LYS A 243 -1.15 36.80 12.67
CA LYS A 243 0.31 36.97 12.50
C LYS A 243 0.59 37.78 11.25
N VAL A 244 1.56 38.71 11.34
CA VAL A 244 2.01 39.56 10.24
C VAL A 244 3.53 39.50 10.19
N LEU A 245 4.10 39.30 8.98
CA LEU A 245 5.54 39.28 8.79
C LEU A 245 6.14 40.67 8.92
N VAL A 246 7.40 40.75 9.35
CA VAL A 246 8.16 42.01 9.45
C VAL A 246 9.41 41.89 8.59
N TYR A 247 9.57 42.83 7.69
CA TYR A 247 10.76 42.94 6.85
C TYR A 247 11.56 44.22 7.13
N LYS A 248 12.81 44.25 6.69
CA LYS A 248 13.69 45.43 6.90
C LYS A 248 13.68 46.38 5.71
N SER A 249 14.07 45.91 4.54
CA SER A 249 14.20 46.75 3.32
C SER A 249 13.24 46.29 2.22
N SER A 250 13.01 45.00 2.11
CA SER A 250 12.12 44.40 1.11
C SER A 250 11.54 43.08 1.64
N MET A 251 10.55 42.53 0.96
CA MET A 251 9.98 41.24 1.29
C MET A 251 10.96 40.06 1.20
N ASP A 252 12.15 40.29 0.65
CA ASP A 252 13.23 39.29 0.65
C ASP A 252 14.09 39.33 1.89
N ASP A 253 13.97 40.41 2.71
CA ASP A 253 14.68 40.60 3.97
C ASP A 253 13.70 40.50 5.17
N VAL A 254 13.02 39.36 5.29
CA VAL A 254 12.11 39.10 6.41
C VAL A 254 12.94 38.78 7.66
N ILE A 255 12.73 39.54 8.72
CA ILE A 255 13.47 39.44 9.98
C ILE A 255 12.69 38.78 11.12
N GLY A 256 11.38 38.64 10.96
CA GLY A 256 10.52 38.03 11.97
C GLY A 256 9.03 38.21 11.66
N TYR A 257 8.25 37.96 12.68
CA TYR A 257 6.79 38.19 12.62
C TYR A 257 6.29 38.76 13.94
N ILE A 258 5.07 39.29 13.91
CA ILE A 258 4.35 39.76 15.10
C ILE A 258 3.07 38.99 15.23
N ASN A 259 2.76 38.58 16.46
CA ASN A 259 1.47 38.02 16.81
C ASN A 259 0.55 39.15 17.32
N ALA A 260 -0.72 39.18 16.91
CA ALA A 260 -1.70 40.17 17.33
C ALA A 260 -1.80 40.32 18.86
N PHE A 261 -1.61 39.22 19.62
CA PHE A 261 -1.59 39.26 21.09
C PHE A 261 -0.46 40.12 21.68
N GLU A 262 0.65 40.32 20.96
CA GLU A 262 1.73 41.16 21.44
C GLU A 262 1.33 42.64 21.53
N LEU A 263 0.33 43.10 20.81
CA LEU A 263 -0.20 44.46 20.86
C LEU A 263 -0.84 44.80 22.22
N PHE A 264 -1.40 43.80 22.91
CA PHE A 264 -1.94 44.01 24.27
C PHE A 264 -0.90 44.50 25.28
N LYS A 265 0.41 44.29 25.00
CA LYS A 265 1.50 44.82 25.81
C LYS A 265 1.74 46.32 25.61
N LYS A 266 0.98 46.97 24.72
CA LYS A 266 1.10 48.42 24.37
C LYS A 266 2.54 48.77 23.99
N PRO A 267 3.11 48.10 22.96
CA PRO A 267 4.53 48.35 22.60
C PRO A 267 4.75 49.74 22.04
N LYS A 268 5.93 50.28 22.26
CA LYS A 268 6.32 51.60 21.69
C LYS A 268 6.84 51.46 20.26
N THR A 269 7.43 50.34 19.91
CA THR A 269 8.02 50.07 18.59
C THR A 269 7.75 48.63 18.17
N ILE A 270 7.64 48.39 16.85
CA ILE A 270 7.52 47.06 16.26
C ILE A 270 8.64 46.14 16.70
N LYS A 271 9.87 46.66 16.76
CA LYS A 271 11.04 45.91 17.17
C LYS A 271 10.95 45.31 18.58
N SER A 272 10.19 45.93 19.49
CA SER A 272 10.08 45.45 20.89
C SER A 272 9.21 44.19 21.05
N ILE A 273 8.40 43.88 20.05
CA ILE A 273 7.46 42.71 20.03
C ILE A 273 7.78 41.75 18.89
N LEU A 274 8.88 41.93 18.21
CA LEU A 274 9.28 41.09 17.09
C LEU A 274 9.64 39.69 17.57
N LEU A 275 9.02 38.69 16.97
CA LEU A 275 9.30 37.28 17.18
C LEU A 275 10.16 36.75 16.02
N PRO A 276 11.21 35.98 16.29
CA PRO A 276 12.08 35.45 15.25
C PRO A 276 11.38 34.37 14.43
N VAL A 277 11.55 34.37 13.11
CA VAL A 277 11.04 33.41 12.15
C VAL A 277 12.08 32.35 11.78
N GLU A 278 11.66 31.19 11.32
CA GLU A 278 12.52 30.19 10.69
C GLU A 278 12.52 30.39 9.17
N VAL A 279 13.63 30.03 8.53
CA VAL A 279 13.75 30.08 7.07
C VAL A 279 13.93 28.64 6.56
N VAL A 280 13.13 28.24 5.58
CA VAL A 280 13.13 26.89 5.01
C VAL A 280 13.06 26.96 3.48
N PRO A 281 13.71 26.05 2.74
CA PRO A 281 13.61 26.00 1.29
C PRO A 281 12.25 25.46 0.85
N GLU A 282 11.74 25.93 -0.28
CA GLU A 282 10.44 25.51 -0.84
C GLU A 282 10.34 24.01 -1.20
N SER A 283 11.48 23.37 -1.46
CA SER A 283 11.59 21.94 -1.76
C SER A 283 11.52 21.03 -0.52
N MET A 284 11.58 21.61 0.70
CA MET A 284 11.54 20.84 1.94
C MET A 284 10.17 20.22 2.15
N MET A 285 10.14 18.94 2.61
CA MET A 285 8.90 18.26 2.97
C MET A 285 8.25 18.90 4.19
N ILE A 286 6.91 19.01 4.18
CA ILE A 286 6.15 19.69 5.26
C ILE A 286 6.31 19.02 6.62
N ASN A 287 6.49 17.68 6.68
CA ASN A 287 6.78 17.00 7.93
C ASN A 287 8.09 17.46 8.57
N ASN A 288 9.11 17.75 7.75
CA ASN A 288 10.39 18.29 8.24
C ASN A 288 10.24 19.75 8.70
N ILE A 289 9.45 20.54 7.96
CA ILE A 289 9.13 21.92 8.35
C ILE A 289 8.41 21.91 9.70
N LEU A 290 7.38 21.09 9.85
CA LEU A 290 6.63 20.95 11.11
C LEU A 290 7.55 20.55 12.27
N ASN A 291 8.42 19.57 12.05
CA ASN A 291 9.39 19.13 13.06
C ASN A 291 10.35 20.24 13.49
N ILE A 292 10.83 21.08 12.54
CA ILE A 292 11.68 22.23 12.83
C ILE A 292 10.91 23.24 13.68
N LEU A 293 9.69 23.58 13.27
CA LEU A 293 8.85 24.55 13.98
C LEU A 293 8.52 24.08 15.40
N MET A 294 8.12 22.81 15.55
CA MET A 294 7.83 22.21 16.87
C MET A 294 9.06 22.17 17.77
N LYS A 295 10.20 21.69 17.26
CA LYS A 295 11.45 21.56 18.02
C LYS A 295 11.98 22.93 18.49
N LYS A 296 11.84 23.95 17.63
CA LYS A 296 12.28 25.32 17.94
C LYS A 296 11.21 26.17 18.60
N ARG A 297 10.03 25.63 18.84
CA ARG A 297 8.86 26.32 19.40
C ARG A 297 8.49 27.59 18.61
N LYS A 298 8.49 27.48 17.29
CA LYS A 298 8.11 28.54 16.36
C LYS A 298 6.78 28.18 15.70
N SER A 299 6.00 29.17 15.32
CA SER A 299 4.73 28.96 14.65
C SER A 299 4.72 29.38 13.18
N VAL A 300 5.81 30.04 12.71
CA VAL A 300 5.93 30.57 11.35
C VAL A 300 7.30 30.23 10.77
N ALA A 301 7.31 29.80 9.50
CA ALA A 301 8.50 29.73 8.67
C ALA A 301 8.33 30.58 7.41
N VAL A 302 9.38 31.26 7.01
CA VAL A 302 9.50 31.90 5.69
C VAL A 302 10.06 30.87 4.73
N VAL A 303 9.40 30.71 3.58
CA VAL A 303 9.81 29.80 2.52
C VAL A 303 10.61 30.59 1.49
N VAL A 304 11.80 30.08 1.15
CA VAL A 304 12.70 30.74 0.20
C VAL A 304 12.97 29.86 -1.02
N ASP A 305 13.17 30.51 -2.16
CA ASP A 305 13.59 29.89 -3.42
C ASP A 305 15.12 29.58 -3.43
N GLU A 306 15.62 29.04 -4.54
CA GLU A 306 17.04 28.68 -4.72
C GLU A 306 17.96 29.90 -4.75
N TYR A 307 17.44 31.09 -4.96
CA TYR A 307 18.19 32.35 -5.03
C TYR A 307 18.14 33.11 -3.70
N GLY A 308 17.43 32.60 -2.71
CA GLY A 308 17.28 33.25 -1.40
C GLY A 308 16.15 34.28 -1.34
N GLY A 309 15.34 34.42 -2.39
CA GLY A 309 14.13 35.23 -2.41
C GLY A 309 12.99 34.60 -1.62
N THR A 310 12.12 35.41 -1.01
CA THR A 310 10.94 34.93 -0.31
C THR A 310 9.89 34.45 -1.30
N SER A 311 9.61 33.14 -1.33
CA SER A 311 8.54 32.51 -2.12
C SER A 311 7.19 32.57 -1.41
N GLY A 312 7.21 32.43 -0.08
CA GLY A 312 5.97 32.35 0.70
C GLY A 312 6.22 32.29 2.20
N MET A 313 5.15 31.97 2.93
CA MET A 313 5.22 31.66 4.35
C MET A 313 4.39 30.42 4.66
N ILE A 314 4.75 29.70 5.71
CA ILE A 314 4.00 28.53 6.22
C ILE A 314 3.84 28.70 7.73
N THR A 315 2.63 28.43 8.21
CA THR A 315 2.37 28.33 9.65
C THR A 315 2.13 26.88 10.06
N VAL A 316 2.22 26.60 11.37
CA VAL A 316 1.87 25.27 11.91
C VAL A 316 0.40 24.96 11.63
N GLU A 317 -0.45 25.98 11.69
CA GLU A 317 -1.88 25.87 11.42
C GLU A 317 -2.15 25.41 9.98
N ASP A 318 -1.44 25.98 8.98
CA ASP A 318 -1.58 25.59 7.57
C ASP A 318 -1.21 24.10 7.37
N ILE A 319 -0.11 23.69 7.99
CA ILE A 319 0.33 22.29 7.91
C ILE A 319 -0.68 21.34 8.56
N VAL A 320 -1.23 21.70 9.72
CA VAL A 320 -2.22 20.85 10.41
C VAL A 320 -3.56 20.83 9.67
N CYS A 321 -3.97 21.93 9.04
CA CYS A 321 -5.18 21.99 8.21
C CYS A 321 -5.19 20.93 7.09
N LEU A 322 -4.03 20.57 6.53
CA LEU A 322 -3.94 19.53 5.52
C LEU A 322 -4.38 18.13 5.99
N LEU A 323 -4.41 17.89 7.28
CA LEU A 323 -4.93 16.62 7.82
C LEU A 323 -6.46 16.55 7.70
N TYR A 324 -7.13 17.71 7.70
CA TYR A 324 -8.59 17.82 7.65
C TYR A 324 -9.12 18.18 6.25
N THR A 325 -8.27 18.79 5.42
CA THR A 325 -8.64 19.19 4.06
C THR A 325 -7.79 18.42 3.06
N SER A 326 -8.43 17.85 2.04
CA SER A 326 -7.69 17.33 0.88
C SER A 326 -6.89 18.47 0.26
N PRO A 327 -5.60 18.32 -0.10
CA PRO A 327 -4.90 19.34 -0.86
C PRO A 327 -5.64 19.51 -2.19
N SER A 328 -6.42 20.60 -2.31
CA SER A 328 -6.97 20.99 -3.60
C SER A 328 -5.77 21.32 -4.48
N PRO A 329 -5.61 20.71 -5.67
CA PRO A 329 -4.65 21.21 -6.62
C PRO A 329 -5.05 22.66 -6.90
N ARG A 330 -4.23 23.61 -6.48
CA ARG A 330 -4.36 24.98 -6.95
C ARG A 330 -3.99 24.95 -8.43
N ASP A 331 -4.99 25.21 -9.28
CA ASP A 331 -4.83 25.38 -10.73
C ASP A 331 -3.81 26.47 -11.07
#